data_638ba4b929d5e507e79ea051ae77e97a
#
_entry.id   638ba4b929d5e507e79ea051ae77e97a
#
_cell.length_a   1.000
_cell.length_b   1.000
_cell.length_c   1.000
_cell.angle_alpha   90.00
_cell.angle_beta   90.00
_cell.angle_gamma   90.00
#
_symmetry.space_group_name_H-M   'P 1'
#
loop_
_entity.id
_entity.type
_entity.pdbx_description
1 polymer ?
#
loop_
_entity_poly.entity_id
_entity_poly.type
_entity_poly.pdbx_seq_one_letter_code
_entity_poly.pdbx_strand_id
1 'polypeptide(L)'
;MVAPRLCEEDMIHLTNITRQHGTHILFKDASFQITAGSRSGLVGPNGAGKSTIFRLITGEENLDGGEISCNKKTVIGYFSQEVGEMSGRSALAEVMAASARTMQLGDEIKAMEAAMCEPMEDDALAALLEKYGDAQEEFEHRGGYDLENRAQAVLTGLGIGPEDYQRPVESFSGGWKMRIALAKILTINPDVLLLDEPTNHLDVESIVWLESWLSTEFTGAVVMTSHDREFMNRLVTRIVEVGNGTITTYGGNYDFYLREREVRREQLLASHRRQQEMLAKEEDFIARFAARASHAAQVQSRVKKLEKIERIEIPAEQKVIKFEFPEPPRSGDDVAKVVQLAKIWPVEDGTDKSVFGGVSGLIRRGEKVAVVGVNGAGKSTFLKCLAGQTEPTSGTMTIGANVNLGYFSQHSMELLDPKKSVFETVQDAMPMASIGVIRNLCAAFLFQGDDVDKRIDRLSGGEKSRLVLAMLLAKPINFLVLDEPTNHLDIQSREVLLEALKNFAGTVILVSHDRHFLRSLVNRVFEIDHGEMIPYEGNYEYYLQKSGHENY
;
A
#
# COMPACT_ATOMS: atom_id res chain seq x y z
N MET A 1 30.22 8.34 26.37
CA MET A 1 30.04 8.27 24.91
C MET A 1 29.39 9.58 24.48
N VAL A 2 30.05 10.35 23.63
CA VAL A 2 29.52 11.64 23.13
C VAL A 2 28.44 11.30 22.09
N ALA A 3 27.20 11.77 22.28
CA ALA A 3 26.14 11.67 21.28
C ALA A 3 26.66 12.26 19.95
N PRO A 4 26.45 11.59 18.80
CA PRO A 4 26.86 12.16 17.53
C PRO A 4 26.15 13.50 17.35
N ARG A 5 26.91 14.57 17.05
CA ARG A 5 26.33 15.84 16.65
C ARG A 5 25.59 15.61 15.32
N LEU A 6 24.30 15.93 15.29
CA LEU A 6 23.53 16.01 14.05
C LEU A 6 24.29 16.95 13.09
N CYS A 7 24.62 16.48 11.89
CA CYS A 7 25.03 17.35 10.81
C CYS A 7 23.83 18.25 10.47
N GLU A 8 24.05 19.49 10.00
CA GLU A 8 22.97 20.45 9.66
C GLU A 8 21.96 19.90 8.62
N GLU A 9 22.29 18.82 7.92
CA GLU A 9 21.48 18.14 6.92
C GLU A 9 20.60 17.00 7.49
N ASP A 10 20.88 16.53 8.71
CA ASP A 10 20.17 15.38 9.30
C ASP A 10 18.96 15.86 10.12
N MET A 11 17.76 15.43 9.70
CA MET A 11 16.50 15.77 10.37
C MET A 11 16.12 14.76 11.46
N ILE A 12 16.24 13.47 11.17
CA ILE A 12 15.93 12.39 12.12
C ILE A 12 16.98 11.29 12.02
N HIS A 13 17.52 10.90 13.16
CA HIS A 13 18.49 9.82 13.32
C HIS A 13 17.91 8.70 14.16
N LEU A 14 17.91 7.49 13.62
CA LEU A 14 17.60 6.25 14.34
C LEU A 14 18.90 5.48 14.53
N THR A 15 19.30 5.27 15.80
CA THR A 15 20.60 4.68 16.14
C THR A 15 20.39 3.43 16.99
N ASN A 16 20.84 2.26 16.46
CA ASN A 16 20.79 0.96 17.12
C ASN A 16 19.42 0.63 17.73
N ILE A 17 18.35 1.03 16.99
CA ILE A 17 16.98 0.81 17.45
C ILE A 17 16.65 -0.68 17.48
N THR A 18 15.98 -1.08 18.55
CA THR A 18 15.47 -2.44 18.74
C THR A 18 14.01 -2.38 19.10
N ARG A 19 13.20 -3.23 18.45
CA ARG A 19 11.78 -3.37 18.75
C ARG A 19 11.34 -4.83 18.59
N GLN A 20 10.56 -5.29 19.56
CA GLN A 20 9.95 -6.62 19.57
C GLN A 20 8.50 -6.59 20.05
N HIS A 21 7.70 -7.53 19.56
CA HIS A 21 6.36 -7.79 20.07
C HIS A 21 6.29 -9.19 20.68
N GLY A 22 6.31 -9.26 22.01
CA GLY A 22 6.42 -10.54 22.74
C GLY A 22 7.74 -11.25 22.40
N THR A 23 7.67 -12.42 21.78
CA THR A 23 8.85 -13.20 21.34
C THR A 23 9.29 -12.87 19.91
N HIS A 24 8.52 -12.09 19.17
CA HIS A 24 8.81 -11.75 17.77
C HIS A 24 9.65 -10.47 17.68
N ILE A 25 10.91 -10.60 17.26
CA ILE A 25 11.81 -9.46 17.02
C ILE A 25 11.49 -8.89 15.65
N LEU A 26 11.06 -7.62 15.59
CA LEU A 26 10.84 -6.90 14.35
C LEU A 26 12.17 -6.45 13.74
N PHE A 27 13.01 -5.79 14.55
CA PHE A 27 14.38 -5.41 14.19
C PHE A 27 15.23 -5.24 15.44
N LYS A 28 16.53 -5.46 15.29
CA LYS A 28 17.51 -5.38 16.37
C LYS A 28 18.76 -4.64 15.89
N ASP A 29 19.25 -3.72 16.73
CA ASP A 29 20.48 -2.92 16.47
C ASP A 29 20.45 -2.22 15.09
N ALA A 30 19.27 -1.81 14.65
CA ALA A 30 19.05 -1.21 13.33
C ALA A 30 19.31 0.30 13.37
N SER A 31 19.91 0.82 12.29
CA SER A 31 20.21 2.26 12.20
C SER A 31 19.94 2.77 10.79
N PHE A 32 19.27 3.91 10.67
CA PHE A 32 19.16 4.66 9.45
C PHE A 32 18.86 6.14 9.76
N GLN A 33 18.99 6.99 8.74
CA GLN A 33 18.82 8.43 8.90
C GLN A 33 17.91 9.00 7.81
N ILE A 34 17.18 10.04 8.17
CA ILE A 34 16.35 10.84 7.27
C ILE A 34 17.01 12.20 7.15
N THR A 35 17.45 12.52 5.93
CA THR A 35 18.12 13.78 5.60
C THR A 35 17.15 14.72 4.89
N ALA A 36 17.40 16.02 4.94
CA ALA A 36 16.58 17.04 4.28
C ALA A 36 16.41 16.71 2.80
N GLY A 37 15.18 16.83 2.29
CA GLY A 37 14.84 16.57 0.89
C GLY A 37 14.99 15.13 0.43
N SER A 38 15.37 14.17 1.31
CA SER A 38 15.50 12.75 0.94
C SER A 38 14.15 12.13 0.59
N ARG A 39 14.16 11.18 -0.36
CA ARG A 39 13.01 10.40 -0.80
C ARG A 39 13.29 8.92 -0.50
N SER A 40 12.79 8.40 0.60
CA SER A 40 13.07 7.05 1.08
C SER A 40 11.82 6.17 1.03
N GLY A 41 11.95 4.98 0.44
CA GLY A 41 10.91 3.95 0.45
C GLY A 41 11.21 2.88 1.50
N LEU A 42 10.27 2.61 2.42
CA LEU A 42 10.33 1.49 3.35
C LEU A 42 9.71 0.26 2.69
N VAL A 43 10.48 -0.80 2.52
CA VAL A 43 10.03 -2.05 1.90
C VAL A 43 10.24 -3.23 2.85
N GLY A 44 9.46 -4.28 2.67
CA GLY A 44 9.53 -5.51 3.46
C GLY A 44 8.19 -6.23 3.51
N PRO A 45 8.15 -7.48 3.96
CA PRO A 45 6.91 -8.25 4.07
C PRO A 45 5.93 -7.60 5.05
N ASN A 46 4.66 -8.00 4.95
CA ASN A 46 3.66 -7.57 5.93
C ASN A 46 4.04 -8.10 7.32
N GLY A 47 3.87 -7.25 8.33
CA GLY A 47 4.29 -7.57 9.70
C GLY A 47 5.78 -7.37 10.01
N ALA A 48 6.61 -6.94 9.05
CA ALA A 48 8.04 -6.69 9.27
C ALA A 48 8.33 -5.46 10.16
N GLY A 49 7.32 -4.65 10.50
CA GLY A 49 7.50 -3.48 11.36
C GLY A 49 7.63 -2.15 10.63
N LYS A 50 7.20 -2.06 9.35
CA LYS A 50 7.23 -0.80 8.57
C LYS A 50 6.44 0.32 9.27
N SER A 51 5.17 0.11 9.56
CA SER A 51 4.31 1.08 10.28
C SER A 51 4.78 1.32 11.72
N THR A 52 5.41 0.32 12.34
CA THR A 52 6.02 0.47 13.67
C THR A 52 7.15 1.50 13.64
N ILE A 53 7.97 1.54 12.58
CA ILE A 53 9.01 2.55 12.42
C ILE A 53 8.40 3.96 12.40
N PHE A 54 7.30 4.16 11.68
CA PHE A 54 6.60 5.46 11.66
C PHE A 54 6.09 5.84 13.05
N ARG A 55 5.45 4.91 13.76
CA ARG A 55 4.95 5.15 15.13
C ARG A 55 6.06 5.40 16.15
N LEU A 56 7.23 4.81 15.97
CA LEU A 56 8.42 5.11 16.78
C LEU A 56 8.95 6.52 16.50
N ILE A 57 8.96 6.96 15.24
CA ILE A 57 9.39 8.31 14.85
C ILE A 57 8.42 9.37 15.39
N THR A 58 7.11 9.10 15.34
CA THR A 58 6.07 10.02 15.88
C THR A 58 5.94 9.98 17.40
N GLY A 59 6.59 9.00 18.06
CA GLY A 59 6.51 8.83 19.52
C GLY A 59 5.21 8.18 20.01
N GLU A 60 4.41 7.59 19.10
CA GLU A 60 3.21 6.81 19.45
C GLU A 60 3.56 5.46 20.08
N GLU A 61 4.74 4.92 19.74
CA GLU A 61 5.31 3.72 20.37
C GLU A 61 6.69 4.00 20.98
N ASN A 62 7.06 3.21 21.97
CA ASN A 62 8.37 3.29 22.61
C ASN A 62 9.35 2.27 22.05
N LEU A 63 10.65 2.61 22.03
CA LEU A 63 11.73 1.69 21.71
C LEU A 63 11.97 0.70 22.87
N ASP A 64 12.39 -0.53 22.54
CA ASP A 64 12.93 -1.48 23.51
C ASP A 64 14.44 -1.27 23.71
N GLY A 65 15.12 -0.63 22.76
CA GLY A 65 16.53 -0.28 22.83
C GLY A 65 16.93 0.69 21.73
N GLY A 66 18.07 1.36 21.90
CA GLY A 66 18.56 2.39 20.98
C GLY A 66 17.98 3.77 21.24
N GLU A 67 18.13 4.67 20.28
CA GLU A 67 17.73 6.08 20.39
C GLU A 67 17.22 6.62 19.06
N ILE A 68 16.19 7.47 19.13
CA ILE A 68 15.74 8.31 18.02
C ILE A 68 16.01 9.76 18.40
N SER A 69 16.84 10.44 17.63
CA SER A 69 17.10 11.86 17.80
C SER A 69 16.45 12.65 16.65
N CYS A 70 15.69 13.66 17.01
CA CYS A 70 15.01 14.56 16.09
C CYS A 70 15.26 16.01 16.52
N ASN A 71 15.42 16.93 15.57
CA ASN A 71 15.53 18.34 15.88
C ASN A 71 14.17 18.82 16.43
N LYS A 72 14.18 19.54 17.57
CA LYS A 72 12.96 20.01 18.26
C LYS A 72 12.04 20.90 17.42
N LYS A 73 12.57 21.53 16.36
CA LYS A 73 11.81 22.41 15.46
C LYS A 73 11.23 21.69 14.25
N THR A 74 11.59 20.41 14.02
CA THR A 74 11.13 19.66 12.85
C THR A 74 9.65 19.33 12.96
N VAL A 75 8.88 19.75 11.98
CA VAL A 75 7.46 19.43 11.84
C VAL A 75 7.33 18.10 11.10
N ILE A 76 6.76 17.09 11.75
CA ILE A 76 6.54 15.76 11.16
C ILE A 76 5.06 15.64 10.81
N GLY A 77 4.76 15.33 9.54
CA GLY A 77 3.44 14.94 9.07
C GLY A 77 3.37 13.42 8.94
N TYR A 78 2.43 12.78 9.58
CA TYR A 78 2.24 11.33 9.49
C TYR A 78 0.85 10.98 8.97
N PHE A 79 0.82 10.29 7.84
CA PHE A 79 -0.38 9.68 7.27
C PHE A 79 -0.39 8.19 7.59
N SER A 80 -1.35 7.76 8.40
CA SER A 80 -1.57 6.36 8.77
C SER A 80 -2.78 5.76 8.05
N GLN A 81 -2.81 4.42 7.97
CA GLN A 81 -3.96 3.70 7.41
C GLN A 81 -5.22 3.79 8.28
N GLU A 82 -5.07 4.09 9.57
CA GLU A 82 -6.17 4.31 10.49
C GLU A 82 -6.46 5.80 10.60
N VAL A 83 -7.60 6.20 10.06
CA VAL A 83 -8.09 7.58 10.18
C VAL A 83 -9.04 7.66 11.37
N GLY A 84 -8.71 8.51 12.33
CA GLY A 84 -9.60 8.78 13.47
C GLY A 84 -10.99 9.28 13.00
N GLU A 85 -11.95 9.26 13.89
CA GLU A 85 -13.29 9.79 13.61
C GLU A 85 -13.22 11.27 13.26
N MET A 86 -13.73 11.62 12.09
CA MET A 86 -13.89 13.00 11.64
C MET A 86 -15.36 13.35 11.66
N SER A 87 -15.71 14.44 12.36
CA SER A 87 -17.11 14.87 12.48
C SER A 87 -17.23 16.37 12.74
N GLY A 88 -18.39 16.93 12.40
CA GLY A 88 -18.78 18.28 12.76
C GLY A 88 -18.18 19.39 11.89
N ARG A 89 -17.49 19.06 10.78
CA ARG A 89 -16.87 20.05 9.86
C ARG A 89 -17.11 19.70 8.41
N SER A 90 -16.99 20.70 7.53
CA SER A 90 -16.92 20.46 6.09
C SER A 90 -15.54 19.92 5.70
N ALA A 91 -15.43 19.31 4.49
CA ALA A 91 -14.18 18.75 4.00
C ALA A 91 -13.05 19.80 4.00
N LEU A 92 -13.29 21.02 3.49
CA LEU A 92 -12.31 22.10 3.47
C LEU A 92 -11.94 22.54 4.90
N ALA A 93 -12.93 22.75 5.77
CA ALA A 93 -12.68 23.17 7.15
C ALA A 93 -11.90 22.11 7.94
N GLU A 94 -12.12 20.83 7.67
CA GLU A 94 -11.38 19.73 8.31
C GLU A 94 -9.91 19.71 7.86
N VAL A 95 -9.64 19.97 6.57
CA VAL A 95 -8.28 20.08 6.06
C VAL A 95 -7.54 21.30 6.65
N MET A 96 -8.19 22.45 6.68
CA MET A 96 -7.60 23.67 7.26
C MET A 96 -7.34 23.54 8.76
N ALA A 97 -8.18 22.82 9.50
CA ALA A 97 -8.03 22.59 10.93
C ALA A 97 -6.72 21.89 11.32
N ALA A 98 -6.08 21.18 10.38
CA ALA A 98 -4.75 20.59 10.60
C ALA A 98 -3.66 21.66 10.85
N SER A 99 -3.85 22.88 10.35
CA SER A 99 -2.98 24.04 10.56
C SER A 99 -3.49 24.93 11.70
N ALA A 100 -3.87 24.33 12.85
CA ALA A 100 -4.53 25.01 13.96
C ALA A 100 -3.76 26.26 14.44
N ARG A 101 -2.42 26.21 14.55
CA ARG A 101 -1.61 27.37 14.95
C ARG A 101 -1.69 28.50 13.93
N THR A 102 -1.66 28.18 12.63
CA THR A 102 -1.81 29.17 11.55
C THR A 102 -3.20 29.83 11.59
N MET A 103 -4.25 29.03 11.83
CA MET A 103 -5.61 29.58 12.00
C MET A 103 -5.70 30.47 13.22
N GLN A 104 -5.15 30.05 14.37
CA GLN A 104 -5.11 30.87 15.59
C GLN A 104 -4.38 32.18 15.37
N LEU A 105 -3.23 32.18 14.70
CA LEU A 105 -2.49 33.40 14.33
C LEU A 105 -3.34 34.34 13.46
N GLY A 106 -4.07 33.78 12.49
CA GLY A 106 -5.00 34.57 11.68
C GLY A 106 -6.11 35.23 12.50
N ASP A 107 -6.65 34.53 13.50
CA ASP A 107 -7.65 35.07 14.41
C ASP A 107 -7.03 36.09 15.39
N GLU A 108 -5.83 35.84 15.92
CA GLU A 108 -5.06 36.77 16.74
C GLU A 108 -4.75 38.08 15.98
N ILE A 109 -4.32 38.01 14.71
CA ILE A 109 -4.07 39.15 13.83
C ILE A 109 -5.35 39.97 13.66
N LYS A 110 -6.48 39.35 13.31
CA LYS A 110 -7.77 40.06 13.16
C LYS A 110 -8.21 40.73 14.46
N ALA A 111 -8.03 40.04 15.61
CA ALA A 111 -8.35 40.63 16.91
C ALA A 111 -7.47 41.85 17.23
N MET A 112 -6.17 41.76 16.91
CA MET A 112 -5.26 42.91 17.07
C MET A 112 -5.59 44.07 16.13
N GLU A 113 -5.96 43.81 14.88
CA GLU A 113 -6.44 44.80 13.92
C GLU A 113 -7.70 45.50 14.43
N ALA A 114 -8.66 44.75 14.96
CA ALA A 114 -9.86 45.34 15.56
C ALA A 114 -9.53 46.21 16.79
N ALA A 115 -8.62 45.75 17.65
CA ALA A 115 -8.18 46.51 18.81
C ALA A 115 -7.45 47.81 18.45
N MET A 116 -6.68 47.84 17.35
CA MET A 116 -6.01 49.03 16.86
C MET A 116 -7.00 50.10 16.35
N CYS A 117 -8.23 49.72 16.01
CA CYS A 117 -9.28 50.67 15.62
C CYS A 117 -9.91 51.42 16.83
N GLU A 118 -9.65 50.97 18.07
CA GLU A 118 -10.16 51.59 19.28
C GLU A 118 -9.15 52.62 19.84
N PRO A 119 -9.60 53.73 20.46
CA PRO A 119 -8.68 54.71 21.08
C PRO A 119 -7.89 54.06 22.22
N MET A 120 -6.56 54.15 22.17
CA MET A 120 -5.67 53.62 23.22
C MET A 120 -4.49 54.56 23.47
N GLU A 121 -3.78 54.37 24.57
CA GLU A 121 -2.56 55.10 24.90
C GLU A 121 -1.40 54.73 23.97
N ASP A 122 -0.49 55.67 23.69
CA ASP A 122 0.62 55.49 22.75
C ASP A 122 1.53 54.31 23.10
N ASP A 123 1.81 54.08 24.40
CA ASP A 123 2.62 52.95 24.86
C ASP A 123 1.92 51.60 24.65
N ALA A 124 0.60 51.56 24.82
CA ALA A 124 -0.20 50.36 24.55
C ALA A 124 -0.27 50.05 23.05
N LEU A 125 -0.39 51.09 22.22
CA LEU A 125 -0.37 50.96 20.75
C LEU A 125 0.98 50.45 20.26
N ALA A 126 2.10 50.98 20.79
CA ALA A 126 3.43 50.51 20.43
C ALA A 126 3.65 49.03 20.75
N ALA A 127 3.24 48.58 21.96
CA ALA A 127 3.31 47.18 22.36
C ALA A 127 2.40 46.24 21.52
N LEU A 128 1.24 46.77 21.10
CA LEU A 128 0.30 46.00 20.25
C LEU A 128 0.87 45.85 18.82
N LEU A 129 1.50 46.92 18.28
CA LEU A 129 2.14 46.89 16.96
C LEU A 129 3.33 45.93 16.90
N GLU A 130 4.13 45.82 17.97
CA GLU A 130 5.22 44.84 18.06
C GLU A 130 4.67 43.42 18.01
N LYS A 131 3.67 43.07 18.83
CA LYS A 131 3.00 41.77 18.83
C LYS A 131 2.33 41.45 17.48
N TYR A 132 1.74 42.45 16.84
CA TYR A 132 1.13 42.30 15.52
C TYR A 132 2.18 41.95 14.46
N GLY A 133 3.34 42.64 14.49
CA GLY A 133 4.46 42.36 13.59
C GLY A 133 4.98 40.92 13.75
N ASP A 134 5.21 40.51 15.00
CA ASP A 134 5.66 39.13 15.30
C ASP A 134 4.64 38.08 14.83
N ALA A 135 3.36 38.32 15.10
CA ALA A 135 2.29 37.39 14.68
C ALA A 135 2.14 37.36 13.15
N GLN A 136 2.29 38.50 12.48
CA GLN A 136 2.21 38.57 11.03
C GLN A 136 3.40 37.85 10.37
N GLU A 137 4.62 38.04 10.90
CA GLU A 137 5.81 37.32 10.41
C GLU A 137 5.68 35.81 10.60
N GLU A 138 5.21 35.34 11.76
CA GLU A 138 4.94 33.92 12.00
C GLU A 138 3.85 33.40 11.06
N PHE A 139 2.77 34.17 10.83
CA PHE A 139 1.66 33.78 9.95
C PHE A 139 2.11 33.65 8.48
N GLU A 140 2.90 34.64 7.99
CA GLU A 140 3.47 34.61 6.65
C GLU A 140 4.44 33.44 6.47
N HIS A 141 5.35 33.23 7.43
CA HIS A 141 6.31 32.14 7.41
C HIS A 141 5.61 30.75 7.37
N ARG A 142 4.45 30.63 7.99
CA ARG A 142 3.61 29.41 7.93
C ARG A 142 2.74 29.32 6.68
N GLY A 143 2.85 30.27 5.75
CA GLY A 143 2.03 30.34 4.53
C GLY A 143 0.55 30.53 4.83
N GLY A 144 0.21 31.32 5.85
CA GLY A 144 -1.16 31.53 6.31
C GLY A 144 -2.07 32.18 5.27
N TYR A 145 -1.55 33.10 4.46
CA TYR A 145 -2.32 33.77 3.39
C TYR A 145 -2.75 32.81 2.27
N ASP A 146 -1.99 31.75 2.02
CA ASP A 146 -2.27 30.78 0.97
C ASP A 146 -2.87 29.46 1.48
N LEU A 147 -3.15 29.37 2.79
CA LEU A 147 -3.61 28.12 3.41
C LEU A 147 -4.89 27.57 2.76
N GLU A 148 -5.89 28.43 2.53
CA GLU A 148 -7.15 28.02 1.92
C GLU A 148 -6.95 27.58 0.46
N ASN A 149 -6.21 28.35 -0.34
CA ASN A 149 -5.92 28.02 -1.73
C ASN A 149 -5.15 26.69 -1.82
N ARG A 150 -4.17 26.50 -0.94
CA ARG A 150 -3.41 25.24 -0.86
C ARG A 150 -4.30 24.07 -0.46
N ALA A 151 -5.18 24.25 0.53
CA ALA A 151 -6.13 23.21 0.93
C ALA A 151 -7.09 22.83 -0.23
N GLN A 152 -7.60 23.80 -0.97
CA GLN A 152 -8.45 23.59 -2.13
C GLN A 152 -7.69 22.89 -3.26
N ALA A 153 -6.46 23.31 -3.57
CA ALA A 153 -5.62 22.67 -4.59
C ALA A 153 -5.34 21.20 -4.26
N VAL A 154 -4.99 20.91 -2.99
CA VAL A 154 -4.73 19.55 -2.54
C VAL A 154 -6.01 18.70 -2.58
N LEU A 155 -7.15 19.22 -2.13
CA LEU A 155 -8.44 18.52 -2.21
C LEU A 155 -8.81 18.19 -3.66
N THR A 156 -8.71 19.18 -4.57
CA THR A 156 -8.99 18.97 -6.00
C THR A 156 -8.07 17.90 -6.60
N GLY A 157 -6.77 17.96 -6.30
CA GLY A 157 -5.80 16.97 -6.77
C GLY A 157 -6.05 15.55 -6.26
N LEU A 158 -6.68 15.42 -5.10
CA LEU A 158 -7.13 14.14 -4.54
C LEU A 158 -8.56 13.77 -4.99
N GLY A 159 -9.12 14.48 -5.97
CA GLY A 159 -10.41 14.17 -6.59
C GLY A 159 -11.64 14.71 -5.85
N ILE A 160 -11.47 15.61 -4.85
CA ILE A 160 -12.58 16.27 -4.16
C ILE A 160 -12.77 17.65 -4.80
N GLY A 161 -13.82 17.78 -5.60
CA GLY A 161 -14.13 19.01 -6.34
C GLY A 161 -14.73 20.14 -5.49
N PRO A 162 -14.82 21.36 -6.05
CA PRO A 162 -15.35 22.54 -5.36
C PRO A 162 -16.77 22.33 -4.82
N GLU A 163 -17.58 21.51 -5.47
CA GLU A 163 -18.94 21.16 -5.09
C GLU A 163 -19.01 20.43 -3.74
N ASP A 164 -17.97 19.67 -3.40
CA ASP A 164 -17.88 18.87 -2.18
C ASP A 164 -17.10 19.55 -1.05
N TYR A 165 -16.49 20.73 -1.26
CA TYR A 165 -15.68 21.41 -0.22
C TYR A 165 -16.45 21.71 1.05
N GLN A 166 -17.72 22.13 0.91
CA GLN A 166 -18.58 22.49 2.02
C GLN A 166 -19.41 21.31 2.56
N ARG A 167 -19.27 20.16 1.93
CA ARG A 167 -19.98 18.96 2.33
C ARG A 167 -19.46 18.41 3.66
N PRO A 168 -20.34 18.02 4.61
CA PRO A 168 -19.93 17.45 5.90
C PRO A 168 -19.10 16.17 5.74
N VAL A 169 -18.00 16.06 6.51
CA VAL A 169 -17.07 14.91 6.40
C VAL A 169 -17.76 13.58 6.70
N GLU A 170 -18.75 13.55 7.58
CA GLU A 170 -19.51 12.36 7.94
C GLU A 170 -20.20 11.71 6.74
N SER A 171 -20.63 12.51 5.77
CA SER A 171 -21.35 12.05 4.58
C SER A 171 -20.47 11.36 3.54
N PHE A 172 -19.14 11.42 3.71
CA PHE A 172 -18.21 10.76 2.82
C PHE A 172 -17.99 9.29 3.19
N SER A 173 -17.75 8.44 2.18
CA SER A 173 -17.33 7.06 2.39
C SER A 173 -15.93 6.96 3.01
N GLY A 174 -15.57 5.78 3.54
CA GLY A 174 -14.25 5.55 4.15
C GLY A 174 -13.08 5.94 3.25
N GLY A 175 -13.11 5.58 1.97
CA GLY A 175 -12.05 5.95 1.03
C GLY A 175 -11.92 7.47 0.80
N TRP A 176 -13.03 8.20 0.76
CA TRP A 176 -13.02 9.66 0.67
C TRP A 176 -12.52 10.32 1.96
N LYS A 177 -12.87 9.77 3.12
CA LYS A 177 -12.31 10.23 4.41
C LYS A 177 -10.80 10.05 4.48
N MET A 178 -10.27 8.94 3.91
CA MET A 178 -8.82 8.73 3.79
C MET A 178 -8.16 9.81 2.92
N ARG A 179 -8.78 10.21 1.80
CA ARG A 179 -8.28 11.30 0.95
C ARG A 179 -8.29 12.65 1.68
N ILE A 180 -9.33 12.94 2.45
CA ILE A 180 -9.39 14.14 3.30
C ILE A 180 -8.27 14.11 4.35
N ALA A 181 -8.01 12.96 4.99
CA ALA A 181 -6.91 12.80 5.92
C ALA A 181 -5.54 13.03 5.28
N LEU A 182 -5.34 12.51 4.07
CA LEU A 182 -4.12 12.77 3.31
C LEU A 182 -4.00 14.26 2.99
N ALA A 183 -5.09 14.90 2.54
CA ALA A 183 -5.11 16.34 2.27
C ALA A 183 -4.73 17.17 3.49
N LYS A 184 -5.18 16.80 4.69
CA LYS A 184 -4.79 17.45 5.96
C LYS A 184 -3.27 17.50 6.12
N ILE A 185 -2.62 16.36 5.93
CA ILE A 185 -1.17 16.23 6.14
C ILE A 185 -0.38 16.98 5.06
N LEU A 186 -0.81 16.89 3.80
CA LEU A 186 -0.15 17.60 2.70
C LEU A 186 -0.29 19.12 2.84
N THR A 187 -1.43 19.61 3.33
CA THR A 187 -1.69 21.04 3.51
C THR A 187 -0.81 21.67 4.61
N ILE A 188 -0.41 20.91 5.63
CA ILE A 188 0.52 21.39 6.68
C ILE A 188 1.89 21.74 6.08
N ASN A 189 2.29 21.08 4.98
CA ASN A 189 3.61 21.17 4.36
C ASN A 189 4.75 20.95 5.38
N PRO A 190 4.84 19.74 5.98
CA PRO A 190 5.80 19.47 7.05
C PRO A 190 7.24 19.36 6.54
N ASP A 191 8.25 19.43 7.44
CA ASP A 191 9.65 19.20 7.09
C ASP A 191 9.94 17.74 6.75
N VAL A 192 9.25 16.82 7.44
CA VAL A 192 9.33 15.35 7.20
C VAL A 192 7.92 14.80 7.03
N LEU A 193 7.70 14.16 5.90
CA LEU A 193 6.43 13.52 5.55
C LEU A 193 6.56 12.00 5.62
N LEU A 194 5.82 11.38 6.52
CA LEU A 194 5.73 9.93 6.70
C LEU A 194 4.41 9.45 6.09
N LEU A 195 4.48 8.60 5.05
CA LEU A 195 3.31 8.11 4.32
C LEU A 195 3.21 6.58 4.42
N ASP A 196 2.18 6.09 5.11
CA ASP A 196 1.93 4.64 5.22
C ASP A 196 0.84 4.22 4.23
N GLU A 197 1.27 3.63 3.08
CA GLU A 197 0.43 3.19 1.98
C GLU A 197 -0.51 4.29 1.43
N PRO A 198 0.02 5.46 1.01
CA PRO A 198 -0.82 6.60 0.59
C PRO A 198 -1.60 6.33 -0.69
N THR A 199 -1.19 5.37 -1.50
CA THR A 199 -1.84 5.01 -2.77
C THR A 199 -3.11 4.15 -2.58
N ASN A 200 -3.30 3.58 -1.39
CA ASN A 200 -4.53 2.86 -1.09
C ASN A 200 -5.72 3.82 -1.14
N HIS A 201 -6.81 3.41 -1.75
CA HIS A 201 -8.05 4.20 -1.94
C HIS A 201 -7.94 5.41 -2.89
N LEU A 202 -6.79 5.64 -3.53
CA LEU A 202 -6.65 6.62 -4.61
C LEU A 202 -6.94 5.97 -5.96
N ASP A 203 -7.57 6.72 -6.87
CA ASP A 203 -7.61 6.35 -8.27
C ASP A 203 -6.30 6.75 -8.98
N VAL A 204 -6.14 6.29 -10.21
CA VAL A 204 -4.91 6.51 -10.97
C VAL A 204 -4.63 8.01 -11.13
N GLU A 205 -5.65 8.85 -11.34
CA GLU A 205 -5.50 10.30 -11.49
C GLU A 205 -4.96 10.94 -10.21
N SER A 206 -5.54 10.61 -9.05
CA SER A 206 -5.06 11.11 -7.75
C SER A 206 -3.66 10.60 -7.42
N ILE A 207 -3.29 9.37 -7.84
CA ILE A 207 -1.93 8.84 -7.67
C ILE A 207 -0.94 9.66 -8.49
N VAL A 208 -1.23 9.93 -9.77
CA VAL A 208 -0.37 10.71 -10.66
C VAL A 208 -0.23 12.15 -10.16
N TRP A 209 -1.33 12.76 -9.69
CA TRP A 209 -1.28 14.07 -9.07
C TRP A 209 -0.36 14.07 -7.83
N LEU A 210 -0.51 13.07 -6.95
CA LEU A 210 0.33 12.95 -5.74
C LEU A 210 1.81 12.76 -6.10
N GLU A 211 2.12 11.95 -7.12
CA GLU A 211 3.47 11.79 -7.67
C GLU A 211 4.05 13.14 -8.11
N SER A 212 3.28 13.89 -8.90
CA SER A 212 3.69 15.21 -9.39
C SER A 212 3.92 16.17 -8.23
N TRP A 213 2.97 16.27 -7.31
CA TRP A 213 3.05 17.17 -6.16
C TRP A 213 4.27 16.86 -5.26
N LEU A 214 4.49 15.58 -4.94
CA LEU A 214 5.66 15.15 -4.15
C LEU A 214 6.98 15.39 -4.86
N SER A 215 7.01 15.37 -6.20
CA SER A 215 8.24 15.56 -6.99
C SER A 215 8.56 17.04 -7.21
N THR A 216 7.55 17.90 -7.42
CA THR A 216 7.75 19.28 -7.91
C THR A 216 7.50 20.34 -6.84
N GLU A 217 6.53 20.13 -5.95
CA GLU A 217 6.11 21.14 -5.00
C GLU A 217 6.64 20.89 -3.59
N PHE A 218 6.72 19.61 -3.17
CA PHE A 218 7.15 19.28 -1.83
C PHE A 218 8.67 19.22 -1.70
N THR A 219 9.25 20.08 -0.87
CA THR A 219 10.70 20.20 -0.66
C THR A 219 11.23 19.46 0.56
N GLY A 220 10.36 19.08 1.52
CA GLY A 220 10.71 18.34 2.72
C GLY A 220 11.19 16.90 2.44
N ALA A 221 11.63 16.21 3.48
CA ALA A 221 11.97 14.79 3.37
C ALA A 221 10.71 13.90 3.31
N VAL A 222 10.75 12.82 2.53
CA VAL A 222 9.66 11.84 2.45
C VAL A 222 10.17 10.46 2.83
N VAL A 223 9.45 9.81 3.72
CA VAL A 223 9.59 8.38 3.99
C VAL A 223 8.24 7.72 3.75
N MET A 224 8.19 6.76 2.85
CA MET A 224 6.92 6.14 2.47
C MET A 224 6.97 4.63 2.42
N THR A 225 5.84 4.00 2.72
CA THR A 225 5.56 2.63 2.29
C THR A 225 4.61 2.69 1.11
N SER A 226 4.77 1.83 0.14
CA SER A 226 3.79 1.63 -0.92
C SER A 226 3.94 0.25 -1.55
N HIS A 227 2.83 -0.30 -1.96
CA HIS A 227 2.78 -1.51 -2.79
C HIS A 227 2.68 -1.19 -4.29
N ASP A 228 2.62 0.08 -4.68
CA ASP A 228 2.69 0.53 -6.07
C ASP A 228 4.17 0.69 -6.51
N ARG A 229 4.61 -0.20 -7.41
CA ARG A 229 5.98 -0.21 -7.93
C ARG A 229 6.32 1.04 -8.73
N GLU A 230 5.40 1.52 -9.54
CA GLU A 230 5.63 2.70 -10.38
C GLU A 230 5.75 3.95 -9.54
N PHE A 231 4.87 4.10 -8.56
CA PHE A 231 4.93 5.17 -7.56
C PHE A 231 6.29 5.20 -6.84
N MET A 232 6.75 4.03 -6.36
CA MET A 232 8.06 3.91 -5.72
C MET A 232 9.21 4.23 -6.68
N ASN A 233 9.17 3.75 -7.92
CA ASN A 233 10.23 3.99 -8.89
C ASN A 233 10.39 5.45 -9.31
N ARG A 234 9.27 6.18 -9.39
CA ARG A 234 9.28 7.59 -9.82
C ARG A 234 9.73 8.54 -8.71
N LEU A 235 9.43 8.21 -7.45
CA LEU A 235 9.62 9.13 -6.32
C LEU A 235 10.86 8.82 -5.49
N VAL A 236 11.18 7.54 -5.23
CA VAL A 236 12.22 7.21 -4.25
C VAL A 236 13.61 7.20 -4.87
N THR A 237 14.57 7.72 -4.11
CA THR A 237 16.00 7.70 -4.44
C THR A 237 16.79 6.79 -3.52
N ARG A 238 16.14 6.27 -2.48
CA ARG A 238 16.72 5.37 -1.48
C ARG A 238 15.66 4.38 -1.01
N ILE A 239 16.02 3.11 -0.90
CA ILE A 239 15.17 2.06 -0.32
C ILE A 239 15.76 1.62 1.03
N VAL A 240 14.89 1.47 2.01
CA VAL A 240 15.17 0.93 3.33
C VAL A 240 14.40 -0.38 3.48
N GLU A 241 15.10 -1.51 3.37
CA GLU A 241 14.50 -2.84 3.52
C GLU A 241 14.44 -3.22 4.99
N VAL A 242 13.24 -3.54 5.46
CA VAL A 242 12.96 -4.03 6.81
C VAL A 242 12.60 -5.51 6.71
N GLY A 243 13.42 -6.36 7.29
CA GLY A 243 13.16 -7.80 7.25
C GLY A 243 14.21 -8.63 7.99
N ASN A 244 13.85 -9.85 8.37
CA ASN A 244 14.72 -10.79 9.06
C ASN A 244 15.40 -10.20 10.33
N GLY A 245 14.68 -9.32 11.02
CA GLY A 245 15.22 -8.67 12.23
C GLY A 245 16.26 -7.56 11.97
N THR A 246 16.47 -7.17 10.71
CA THR A 246 17.48 -6.16 10.33
C THR A 246 16.87 -5.06 9.46
N ILE A 247 17.58 -3.93 9.37
CA ILE A 247 17.27 -2.85 8.43
C ILE A 247 18.48 -2.66 7.50
N THR A 248 18.24 -2.71 6.19
CA THR A 248 19.29 -2.55 5.18
C THR A 248 18.92 -1.42 4.22
N THR A 249 19.87 -0.52 3.95
CA THR A 249 19.66 0.61 3.05
C THR A 249 20.31 0.36 1.69
N TYR A 250 19.59 0.72 0.63
CA TYR A 250 20.03 0.66 -0.77
C TYR A 250 19.90 2.07 -1.39
N GLY A 251 20.95 2.54 -2.04
CA GLY A 251 20.92 3.82 -2.78
C GLY A 251 20.41 3.59 -4.19
N GLY A 252 19.22 4.15 -4.50
CA GLY A 252 18.58 4.00 -5.81
C GLY A 252 17.07 3.83 -5.69
N ASN A 253 16.40 3.70 -6.84
CA ASN A 253 14.96 3.47 -6.92
C ASN A 253 14.60 1.99 -6.66
N TYR A 254 13.31 1.66 -6.76
CA TYR A 254 12.80 0.32 -6.46
C TYR A 254 13.37 -0.76 -7.40
N ASP A 255 13.54 -0.47 -8.70
CA ASP A 255 14.11 -1.42 -9.67
C ASP A 255 15.61 -1.66 -9.42
N PHE A 256 16.34 -0.63 -9.00
CA PHE A 256 17.73 -0.79 -8.56
C PHE A 256 17.81 -1.70 -7.34
N TYR A 257 16.95 -1.46 -6.34
CA TYR A 257 16.85 -2.30 -5.15
C TYR A 257 16.63 -3.77 -5.48
N LEU A 258 15.68 -4.09 -6.37
CA LEU A 258 15.39 -5.48 -6.75
C LEU A 258 16.62 -6.17 -7.34
N ARG A 259 17.36 -5.49 -8.24
CA ARG A 259 18.58 -6.03 -8.84
C ARG A 259 19.70 -6.22 -7.81
N GLU A 260 19.94 -5.21 -6.99
CA GLU A 260 21.00 -5.26 -5.98
C GLU A 260 20.72 -6.31 -4.89
N ARG A 261 19.45 -6.44 -4.49
CA ARG A 261 18.99 -7.48 -3.56
C ARG A 261 19.30 -8.88 -4.09
N GLU A 262 19.03 -9.14 -5.37
CA GLU A 262 19.33 -10.44 -5.97
C GLU A 262 20.85 -10.70 -6.04
N VAL A 263 21.64 -9.72 -6.44
CA VAL A 263 23.10 -9.83 -6.43
C VAL A 263 23.65 -10.14 -5.01
N ARG A 264 23.18 -9.41 -3.99
CA ARG A 264 23.58 -9.66 -2.59
C ARG A 264 23.16 -11.04 -2.12
N ARG A 265 21.99 -11.49 -2.52
CA ARG A 265 21.50 -12.84 -2.23
C ARG A 265 22.38 -13.91 -2.84
N GLU A 266 22.74 -13.79 -4.12
CA GLU A 266 23.65 -14.73 -4.78
C GLU A 266 25.03 -14.76 -4.08
N GLN A 267 25.55 -13.60 -3.68
CA GLN A 267 26.79 -13.50 -2.92
C GLN A 267 26.70 -14.19 -1.55
N LEU A 268 25.58 -14.02 -0.84
CA LEU A 268 25.34 -14.65 0.45
C LEU A 268 25.27 -16.18 0.29
N LEU A 269 24.54 -16.69 -0.70
CA LEU A 269 24.45 -18.11 -1.00
C LEU A 269 25.82 -18.70 -1.37
N ALA A 270 26.62 -18.00 -2.17
CA ALA A 270 27.95 -18.42 -2.53
C ALA A 270 28.89 -18.43 -1.30
N SER A 271 28.81 -17.43 -0.43
CA SER A 271 29.59 -17.34 0.80
C SER A 271 29.20 -18.45 1.78
N HIS A 272 27.91 -18.70 1.95
CA HIS A 272 27.41 -19.81 2.77
C HIS A 272 27.92 -21.16 2.25
N ARG A 273 27.84 -21.42 0.93
CA ARG A 273 28.35 -22.66 0.34
C ARG A 273 29.86 -22.86 0.62
N ARG A 274 30.66 -21.81 0.43
CA ARG A 274 32.11 -21.84 0.75
C ARG A 274 32.36 -22.11 2.23
N GLN A 275 31.57 -21.50 3.11
CA GLN A 275 31.69 -21.74 4.55
C GLN A 275 31.33 -23.19 4.91
N GLN A 276 30.23 -23.73 4.35
CA GLN A 276 29.84 -25.13 4.56
C GLN A 276 30.90 -26.11 4.09
N GLU A 277 31.49 -25.90 2.91
CA GLU A 277 32.58 -26.73 2.40
C GLU A 277 33.82 -26.67 3.30
N MET A 278 34.14 -25.49 3.86
CA MET A 278 35.24 -25.34 4.81
C MET A 278 34.95 -26.05 6.13
N LEU A 279 33.73 -25.86 6.67
CA LEU A 279 33.31 -26.53 7.91
C LEU A 279 33.34 -28.04 7.74
N ALA A 280 32.81 -28.59 6.66
CA ALA A 280 32.83 -30.03 6.37
C ALA A 280 34.26 -30.60 6.31
N LYS A 281 35.22 -29.88 5.70
CA LYS A 281 36.63 -30.30 5.66
C LYS A 281 37.28 -30.31 7.06
N GLU A 282 36.98 -29.32 7.89
CA GLU A 282 37.51 -29.25 9.25
C GLU A 282 36.88 -30.32 10.17
N GLU A 283 35.58 -30.55 10.04
CA GLU A 283 34.83 -31.59 10.76
C GLU A 283 35.29 -33.00 10.35
N ASP A 284 35.55 -33.28 9.06
CA ASP A 284 36.09 -34.55 8.55
C ASP A 284 37.50 -34.79 9.09
N PHE A 285 38.35 -33.75 9.13
CA PHE A 285 39.68 -33.87 9.76
C PHE A 285 39.59 -34.22 11.25
N ILE A 286 38.73 -33.54 11.98
CA ILE A 286 38.52 -33.79 13.43
C ILE A 286 38.02 -35.25 13.60
N ALA A 287 37.03 -35.70 12.82
CA ALA A 287 36.50 -37.04 12.91
C ALA A 287 37.58 -38.13 12.65
N ARG A 288 38.45 -37.93 11.63
CA ARG A 288 39.53 -38.90 11.29
C ARG A 288 40.64 -38.97 12.33
N PHE A 289 40.93 -37.88 13.00
CA PHE A 289 42.09 -37.79 13.91
C PHE A 289 41.75 -37.66 15.39
N ALA A 290 40.48 -37.57 15.77
CA ALA A 290 40.01 -37.42 17.14
C ALA A 290 40.54 -38.50 18.11
N ALA A 291 40.65 -39.77 17.65
CA ALA A 291 41.10 -40.89 18.45
C ALA A 291 42.65 -41.03 18.54
N ARG A 292 43.42 -40.20 17.83
CA ARG A 292 44.90 -40.33 17.79
C ARG A 292 45.58 -39.37 18.75
N ALA A 293 46.20 -39.87 19.78
CA ALA A 293 46.89 -39.05 20.79
C ALA A 293 47.96 -38.11 20.19
N SER A 294 48.66 -38.51 19.12
CA SER A 294 49.66 -37.68 18.43
C SER A 294 49.07 -36.44 17.72
N HIS A 295 47.80 -36.41 17.47
CA HIS A 295 47.10 -35.28 16.82
C HIS A 295 46.20 -34.48 17.77
N ALA A 296 46.13 -34.82 19.06
CA ALA A 296 45.21 -34.22 20.01
C ALA A 296 45.32 -32.68 20.08
N ALA A 297 46.50 -32.12 20.06
CA ALA A 297 46.69 -30.65 20.07
C ALA A 297 46.19 -29.97 18.80
N GLN A 298 46.38 -30.62 17.63
CA GLN A 298 45.88 -30.09 16.36
C GLN A 298 44.33 -30.16 16.27
N VAL A 299 43.76 -31.28 16.74
CA VAL A 299 42.30 -31.46 16.81
C VAL A 299 41.67 -30.41 17.72
N GLN A 300 42.20 -30.21 18.91
CA GLN A 300 41.72 -29.16 19.85
C GLN A 300 41.81 -27.75 19.26
N SER A 301 42.93 -27.45 18.57
CA SER A 301 43.08 -26.15 17.88
C SER A 301 42.02 -25.93 16.82
N ARG A 302 41.67 -26.96 16.02
CA ARG A 302 40.65 -26.88 14.99
C ARG A 302 39.24 -26.81 15.59
N VAL A 303 38.94 -27.53 16.65
CA VAL A 303 37.66 -27.41 17.38
C VAL A 303 37.47 -25.97 17.88
N LYS A 304 38.49 -25.40 18.56
CA LYS A 304 38.42 -24.00 18.99
C LYS A 304 38.29 -23.00 17.85
N LYS A 305 38.84 -23.31 16.67
CA LYS A 305 38.63 -22.48 15.46
C LYS A 305 37.20 -22.56 14.97
N LEU A 306 36.59 -23.75 14.93
CA LEU A 306 35.21 -23.95 14.54
C LEU A 306 34.20 -23.26 15.47
N GLU A 307 34.46 -23.30 16.79
CA GLU A 307 33.66 -22.64 17.82
C GLU A 307 33.63 -21.10 17.68
N LYS A 308 34.68 -20.51 17.08
CA LYS A 308 34.77 -19.06 16.85
C LYS A 308 34.18 -18.57 15.54
N ILE A 309 33.80 -19.50 14.65
CA ILE A 309 33.24 -19.15 13.35
C ILE A 309 31.75 -18.81 13.52
N GLU A 310 31.40 -17.57 13.25
CA GLU A 310 30.00 -17.18 13.09
C GLU A 310 29.44 -17.86 11.86
N ARG A 311 28.39 -18.67 12.05
CA ARG A 311 27.72 -19.36 10.93
C ARG A 311 26.88 -18.39 10.17
N ILE A 312 27.07 -18.38 8.85
CA ILE A 312 26.22 -17.59 7.94
C ILE A 312 24.84 -18.26 7.92
N GLU A 313 23.84 -17.55 8.40
CA GLU A 313 22.45 -17.98 8.31
C GLU A 313 21.83 -17.46 7.01
N ILE A 314 21.22 -18.36 6.24
CA ILE A 314 20.42 -17.98 5.08
C ILE A 314 19.02 -17.70 5.59
N PRO A 315 18.50 -16.48 5.42
CA PRO A 315 17.11 -16.20 5.75
C PRO A 315 16.17 -17.18 5.04
N ALA A 316 15.21 -17.73 5.77
CA ALA A 316 14.21 -18.64 5.19
C ALA A 316 13.42 -17.91 4.12
N GLU A 317 13.54 -18.35 2.88
CA GLU A 317 12.79 -17.79 1.78
C GLU A 317 11.45 -18.50 1.66
N GLN A 318 10.39 -17.73 1.53
CA GLN A 318 9.11 -18.28 1.12
C GLN A 318 9.22 -18.70 -0.34
N LYS A 319 9.41 -19.99 -0.59
CA LYS A 319 9.40 -20.53 -1.95
C LYS A 319 8.02 -20.32 -2.55
N VAL A 320 7.94 -19.55 -3.62
CA VAL A 320 6.72 -19.48 -4.43
C VAL A 320 6.54 -20.83 -5.11
N ILE A 321 5.56 -21.57 -4.65
CA ILE A 321 5.20 -22.87 -5.26
C ILE A 321 4.29 -22.55 -6.44
N LYS A 322 4.70 -22.98 -7.63
CA LYS A 322 3.84 -22.91 -8.82
C LYS A 322 2.71 -23.92 -8.64
N PHE A 323 1.49 -23.42 -8.65
CA PHE A 323 0.30 -24.26 -8.63
C PHE A 323 -0.31 -24.26 -10.04
N GLU A 324 -0.55 -25.46 -10.58
CA GLU A 324 -1.28 -25.62 -11.82
C GLU A 324 -2.77 -25.67 -11.49
N PHE A 325 -3.51 -24.64 -11.93
CA PHE A 325 -4.95 -24.59 -11.76
C PHE A 325 -5.62 -25.64 -12.64
N PRO A 326 -6.74 -26.23 -12.18
CA PRO A 326 -7.52 -27.13 -13.03
C PRO A 326 -7.98 -26.36 -14.28
N GLU A 327 -7.90 -27.03 -15.44
CA GLU A 327 -8.40 -26.44 -16.69
C GLU A 327 -9.90 -26.08 -16.53
N PRO A 328 -10.27 -24.82 -16.78
CA PRO A 328 -11.66 -24.41 -16.64
C PRO A 328 -12.51 -25.07 -17.74
N PRO A 329 -13.77 -25.43 -17.45
CA PRO A 329 -14.68 -25.96 -18.47
C PRO A 329 -14.84 -24.92 -19.58
N ARG A 330 -14.95 -25.39 -20.83
CA ARG A 330 -15.09 -24.51 -21.99
C ARG A 330 -16.43 -23.77 -21.95
N SER A 331 -16.40 -22.44 -21.91
CA SER A 331 -17.57 -21.57 -22.07
C SER A 331 -17.95 -21.38 -23.54
N GLY A 332 -19.13 -20.82 -23.81
CA GLY A 332 -19.46 -20.23 -25.11
C GLY A 332 -18.45 -19.14 -25.51
N ASP A 333 -18.46 -18.74 -26.79
CA ASP A 333 -17.56 -17.68 -27.28
C ASP A 333 -17.95 -16.29 -26.74
N ASP A 334 -19.25 -16.02 -26.60
CA ASP A 334 -19.77 -14.86 -25.90
C ASP A 334 -19.96 -15.20 -24.42
N VAL A 335 -19.14 -14.63 -23.55
CA VAL A 335 -19.15 -14.92 -22.11
C VAL A 335 -20.15 -14.04 -21.37
N ALA A 336 -20.20 -12.75 -21.71
CA ALA A 336 -21.19 -11.83 -21.17
C ALA A 336 -21.53 -10.75 -22.19
N LYS A 337 -22.83 -10.46 -22.35
CA LYS A 337 -23.36 -9.43 -23.24
C LYS A 337 -24.16 -8.43 -22.43
N VAL A 338 -23.84 -7.17 -22.57
CA VAL A 338 -24.48 -6.04 -21.92
C VAL A 338 -25.11 -5.16 -23.00
N VAL A 339 -26.39 -4.81 -22.87
CA VAL A 339 -27.12 -3.99 -23.84
C VAL A 339 -27.88 -2.89 -23.11
N GLN A 340 -27.53 -1.63 -23.39
CA GLN A 340 -28.18 -0.42 -22.88
C GLN A 340 -28.40 -0.45 -21.36
N LEU A 341 -27.38 -0.95 -20.61
CA LEU A 341 -27.44 -1.09 -19.16
C LEU A 341 -27.42 0.27 -18.50
N ALA A 342 -28.33 0.50 -17.54
CA ALA A 342 -28.34 1.68 -16.70
C ALA A 342 -28.54 1.30 -15.23
N LYS A 343 -27.92 2.05 -14.35
CA LYS A 343 -28.10 1.92 -12.90
C LYS A 343 -28.28 3.27 -12.24
N ILE A 344 -29.34 3.37 -11.48
CA ILE A 344 -29.72 4.53 -10.68
C ILE A 344 -29.89 4.04 -9.23
N TRP A 345 -29.32 4.74 -8.27
CA TRP A 345 -29.54 4.48 -6.86
C TRP A 345 -30.47 5.52 -6.27
N PRO A 346 -31.57 5.12 -5.61
CA PRO A 346 -32.39 6.06 -4.86
C PRO A 346 -31.61 6.61 -3.67
N VAL A 347 -31.64 7.93 -3.48
CA VAL A 347 -31.05 8.60 -2.30
C VAL A 347 -32.17 9.03 -1.37
N GLU A 348 -31.91 9.01 -0.04
CA GLU A 348 -32.90 9.31 1.01
C GLU A 348 -33.52 10.72 0.91
N ASP A 349 -32.85 11.66 0.26
CA ASP A 349 -33.31 13.03 0.02
C ASP A 349 -34.28 13.16 -1.18
N GLY A 350 -34.60 12.04 -1.85
CA GLY A 350 -35.48 11.99 -3.01
C GLY A 350 -34.82 12.37 -4.34
N THR A 351 -33.49 12.56 -4.34
CA THR A 351 -32.71 12.75 -5.56
C THR A 351 -32.14 11.41 -6.02
N ASP A 352 -32.49 10.98 -7.22
CA ASP A 352 -31.96 9.75 -7.81
C ASP A 352 -30.51 9.98 -8.29
N LYS A 353 -29.55 9.18 -7.77
CA LYS A 353 -28.17 9.22 -8.23
C LYS A 353 -27.99 8.28 -9.42
N SER A 354 -27.89 8.84 -10.63
CA SER A 354 -27.48 8.09 -11.82
C SER A 354 -26.02 7.73 -11.73
N VAL A 355 -25.69 6.45 -11.94
CA VAL A 355 -24.32 5.93 -11.92
C VAL A 355 -23.77 5.81 -13.33
N PHE A 356 -24.51 5.12 -14.19
CA PHE A 356 -24.25 5.03 -15.63
C PHE A 356 -25.55 4.76 -16.40
N GLY A 357 -25.56 5.13 -17.69
CA GLY A 357 -26.72 4.98 -18.54
C GLY A 357 -26.38 4.58 -19.97
N GLY A 358 -27.12 3.60 -20.53
CA GLY A 358 -26.93 3.17 -21.89
C GLY A 358 -25.66 2.37 -22.20
N VAL A 359 -25.01 1.84 -21.16
CA VAL A 359 -23.76 1.07 -21.29
C VAL A 359 -23.99 -0.21 -22.08
N SER A 360 -23.16 -0.46 -23.10
CA SER A 360 -23.24 -1.66 -23.95
C SER A 360 -21.86 -2.23 -24.21
N GLY A 361 -21.73 -3.56 -24.15
CA GLY A 361 -20.45 -4.23 -24.35
C GLY A 361 -20.61 -5.74 -24.49
N LEU A 362 -19.60 -6.38 -25.08
CA LEU A 362 -19.50 -7.82 -25.24
C LEU A 362 -18.15 -8.28 -24.72
N ILE A 363 -18.15 -9.28 -23.84
CA ILE A 363 -16.95 -9.93 -23.32
C ILE A 363 -16.86 -11.31 -23.96
N ARG A 364 -15.72 -11.61 -24.58
CA ARG A 364 -15.47 -12.87 -25.27
C ARG A 364 -14.59 -13.81 -24.45
N ARG A 365 -14.66 -15.06 -24.79
CA ARG A 365 -13.85 -16.10 -24.12
C ARG A 365 -12.36 -15.81 -24.25
N GLY A 366 -11.64 -15.93 -23.14
CA GLY A 366 -10.19 -15.75 -23.06
C GLY A 366 -9.73 -14.31 -22.97
N GLU A 367 -10.67 -13.32 -23.03
CA GLU A 367 -10.32 -11.92 -22.83
C GLU A 367 -9.94 -11.65 -21.36
N LYS A 368 -8.96 -10.74 -21.20
CA LYS A 368 -8.55 -10.18 -19.91
C LYS A 368 -8.90 -8.69 -19.96
N VAL A 369 -10.06 -8.34 -19.43
CA VAL A 369 -10.65 -6.99 -19.56
C VAL A 369 -10.43 -6.20 -18.29
N ALA A 370 -9.89 -4.97 -18.39
CA ALA A 370 -9.91 -4.01 -17.28
C ALA A 370 -11.12 -3.08 -17.41
N VAL A 371 -11.70 -2.74 -16.26
CA VAL A 371 -12.66 -1.63 -16.16
C VAL A 371 -11.97 -0.49 -15.41
N VAL A 372 -11.75 0.62 -16.09
CA VAL A 372 -11.05 1.80 -15.58
C VAL A 372 -11.97 3.02 -15.51
N GLY A 373 -11.52 4.09 -14.85
CA GLY A 373 -12.23 5.35 -14.66
C GLY A 373 -12.05 5.89 -13.25
N VAL A 374 -12.49 7.12 -13.02
CA VAL A 374 -12.36 7.81 -11.73
C VAL A 374 -13.14 7.10 -10.62
N ASN A 375 -12.79 7.38 -9.35
CA ASN A 375 -13.55 6.83 -8.23
C ASN A 375 -14.96 7.42 -8.20
N GLY A 376 -15.95 6.53 -8.01
CA GLY A 376 -17.36 6.91 -8.08
C GLY A 376 -17.98 6.82 -9.48
N ALA A 377 -17.22 6.57 -10.55
CA ALA A 377 -17.73 6.40 -11.91
C ALA A 377 -18.65 5.18 -12.11
N GLY A 378 -18.71 4.26 -11.10
CA GLY A 378 -19.63 3.11 -11.16
C GLY A 378 -18.97 1.78 -11.52
N LYS A 379 -17.64 1.68 -11.54
CA LYS A 379 -16.87 0.46 -11.85
C LYS A 379 -17.35 -0.76 -11.05
N SER A 380 -17.32 -0.66 -9.72
CA SER A 380 -17.79 -1.75 -8.83
C SER A 380 -19.28 -2.04 -8.99
N THR A 381 -20.10 -1.02 -9.26
CA THR A 381 -21.53 -1.21 -9.54
C THR A 381 -21.75 -2.01 -10.83
N PHE A 382 -20.96 -1.73 -11.87
CA PHE A 382 -20.98 -2.50 -13.11
C PHE A 382 -20.59 -3.96 -12.88
N LEU A 383 -19.50 -4.21 -12.13
CA LEU A 383 -19.09 -5.58 -11.78
C LEU A 383 -20.13 -6.32 -10.92
N LYS A 384 -20.79 -5.61 -9.97
CA LYS A 384 -21.88 -6.19 -9.17
C LYS A 384 -23.09 -6.57 -10.03
N CYS A 385 -23.45 -5.74 -11.01
CA CYS A 385 -24.48 -6.10 -11.98
C CYS A 385 -24.04 -7.33 -12.77
N LEU A 386 -22.81 -7.37 -13.28
CA LEU A 386 -22.26 -8.49 -14.04
C LEU A 386 -22.23 -9.80 -13.25
N ALA A 387 -21.94 -9.71 -11.94
CA ALA A 387 -21.96 -10.85 -11.03
C ALA A 387 -23.37 -11.25 -10.54
N GLY A 388 -24.43 -10.54 -10.97
CA GLY A 388 -25.80 -10.79 -10.52
C GLY A 388 -26.06 -10.43 -9.05
N GLN A 389 -25.18 -9.64 -8.43
CA GLN A 389 -25.33 -9.18 -7.04
C GLN A 389 -26.29 -7.98 -6.93
N THR A 390 -26.51 -7.29 -8.03
CA THR A 390 -27.39 -6.11 -8.10
C THR A 390 -28.11 -6.11 -9.43
N GLU A 391 -29.42 -5.90 -9.42
CA GLU A 391 -30.20 -5.76 -10.64
C GLU A 391 -29.98 -4.38 -11.29
N PRO A 392 -29.84 -4.29 -12.61
CA PRO A 392 -29.81 -3.01 -13.31
C PRO A 392 -31.19 -2.32 -13.21
N THR A 393 -31.20 -0.99 -13.33
CA THR A 393 -32.46 -0.22 -13.37
C THR A 393 -33.15 -0.36 -14.73
N SER A 394 -32.34 -0.41 -15.80
CA SER A 394 -32.83 -0.69 -17.16
C SER A 394 -31.73 -1.35 -18.00
N GLY A 395 -32.12 -1.82 -19.20
CA GLY A 395 -31.23 -2.58 -20.07
C GLY A 395 -31.22 -4.07 -19.74
N THR A 396 -30.38 -4.83 -20.43
CA THR A 396 -30.28 -6.27 -20.26
C THR A 396 -28.82 -6.71 -20.15
N MET A 397 -28.60 -7.68 -19.29
CA MET A 397 -27.31 -8.38 -19.15
C MET A 397 -27.55 -9.88 -19.29
N THR A 398 -26.77 -10.50 -20.15
CA THR A 398 -26.91 -11.93 -20.44
C THR A 398 -25.56 -12.62 -20.26
N ILE A 399 -25.52 -13.63 -19.42
CA ILE A 399 -24.37 -14.52 -19.26
C ILE A 399 -24.47 -15.65 -20.28
N GLY A 400 -23.38 -15.94 -20.96
CA GLY A 400 -23.30 -16.93 -22.02
C GLY A 400 -23.51 -18.38 -21.56
N ALA A 401 -23.62 -19.29 -22.53
CA ALA A 401 -23.80 -20.69 -22.24
C ALA A 401 -22.55 -21.32 -21.59
N ASN A 402 -22.75 -22.22 -20.64
CA ASN A 402 -21.69 -22.92 -19.89
C ASN A 402 -20.70 -21.98 -19.19
N VAL A 403 -21.12 -20.80 -18.81
CA VAL A 403 -20.30 -19.86 -18.04
C VAL A 403 -20.46 -20.14 -16.55
N ASN A 404 -19.34 -20.50 -15.90
CA ASN A 404 -19.23 -20.63 -14.45
C ASN A 404 -18.51 -19.38 -13.92
N LEU A 405 -19.28 -18.46 -13.33
CA LEU A 405 -18.79 -17.17 -12.85
C LEU A 405 -18.26 -17.29 -11.41
N GLY A 406 -17.10 -16.69 -11.16
CA GLY A 406 -16.56 -16.44 -9.84
C GLY A 406 -16.43 -14.95 -9.61
N TYR A 407 -16.97 -14.43 -8.50
CA TYR A 407 -16.91 -13.02 -8.14
C TYR A 407 -16.07 -12.83 -6.88
N PHE A 408 -15.09 -11.94 -6.98
CA PHE A 408 -14.29 -11.45 -5.86
C PHE A 408 -14.58 -9.98 -5.61
N SER A 409 -14.91 -9.65 -4.38
CA SER A 409 -15.05 -8.27 -3.90
C SER A 409 -14.49 -8.15 -2.48
N GLN A 410 -14.35 -6.93 -2.01
CA GLN A 410 -13.92 -6.66 -0.64
C GLN A 410 -14.81 -7.35 0.41
N HIS A 411 -16.14 -7.43 0.18
CA HIS A 411 -17.07 -8.14 1.06
C HIS A 411 -16.89 -9.66 1.04
N SER A 412 -16.20 -10.21 0.05
CA SER A 412 -15.95 -11.67 0.00
C SER A 412 -15.12 -12.16 1.20
N MET A 413 -14.34 -11.29 1.82
CA MET A 413 -13.58 -11.61 3.04
C MET A 413 -14.47 -11.75 4.28
N GLU A 414 -15.60 -11.06 4.33
CA GLU A 414 -16.56 -11.10 5.45
C GLU A 414 -17.36 -12.42 5.47
N LEU A 415 -17.41 -13.13 4.34
CA LEU A 415 -18.09 -14.42 4.22
C LEU A 415 -17.27 -15.59 4.77
N LEU A 416 -16.00 -15.36 5.12
CA LEU A 416 -15.15 -16.40 5.70
C LEU A 416 -15.60 -16.71 7.14
N ASP A 417 -15.69 -18.00 7.49
CA ASP A 417 -15.99 -18.43 8.86
C ASP A 417 -14.78 -18.19 9.78
N PRO A 418 -14.86 -17.26 10.74
CA PRO A 418 -13.72 -16.87 11.60
C PRO A 418 -13.19 -18.03 12.47
N LYS A 419 -13.98 -19.08 12.68
CA LYS A 419 -13.63 -20.22 13.54
C LYS A 419 -12.82 -21.29 12.82
N LYS A 420 -12.90 -21.37 11.49
CA LYS A 420 -12.17 -22.35 10.67
C LYS A 420 -10.71 -21.96 10.49
N SER A 421 -9.87 -22.96 10.23
CA SER A 421 -8.51 -22.76 9.78
C SER A 421 -8.46 -22.49 8.27
N VAL A 422 -7.31 -22.01 7.79
CA VAL A 422 -7.03 -21.87 6.35
C VAL A 422 -7.24 -23.21 5.63
N PHE A 423 -6.70 -24.30 6.19
CA PHE A 423 -6.83 -25.65 5.63
C PHE A 423 -8.28 -26.07 5.49
N GLU A 424 -9.05 -26.01 6.58
CA GLU A 424 -10.46 -26.39 6.57
C GLU A 424 -11.28 -25.60 5.57
N THR A 425 -11.01 -24.31 5.42
CA THR A 425 -11.71 -23.44 4.49
C THR A 425 -11.42 -23.80 3.03
N VAL A 426 -10.16 -24.12 2.69
CA VAL A 426 -9.79 -24.58 1.36
C VAL A 426 -10.33 -26.00 1.10
N GLN A 427 -10.35 -26.86 2.12
CA GLN A 427 -10.92 -28.21 2.02
C GLN A 427 -12.42 -28.16 1.69
N ASP A 428 -13.17 -27.24 2.29
CA ASP A 428 -14.59 -27.04 1.98
C ASP A 428 -14.82 -26.60 0.52
N ALA A 429 -13.90 -25.81 -0.03
CA ALA A 429 -13.94 -25.39 -1.43
C ALA A 429 -13.58 -26.54 -2.40
N MET A 430 -12.80 -27.52 -1.93
CA MET A 430 -12.31 -28.67 -2.71
C MET A 430 -12.52 -30.00 -1.97
N PRO A 431 -13.76 -30.43 -1.68
CA PRO A 431 -14.02 -31.58 -0.80
C PRO A 431 -13.48 -32.91 -1.34
N MET A 432 -13.24 -33.01 -2.65
CA MET A 432 -12.72 -34.23 -3.30
C MET A 432 -11.21 -34.20 -3.53
N ALA A 433 -10.52 -33.10 -3.17
CA ALA A 433 -9.08 -32.99 -3.35
C ALA A 433 -8.31 -33.73 -2.26
N SER A 434 -7.16 -34.29 -2.60
CA SER A 434 -6.25 -34.85 -1.61
C SER A 434 -5.63 -33.77 -0.72
N ILE A 435 -5.23 -34.16 0.50
CA ILE A 435 -4.54 -33.24 1.45
C ILE A 435 -3.31 -32.57 0.80
N GLY A 436 -2.58 -33.31 -0.05
CA GLY A 436 -1.41 -32.78 -0.76
C GLY A 436 -1.77 -31.67 -1.73
N VAL A 437 -2.86 -31.80 -2.49
CA VAL A 437 -3.35 -30.76 -3.41
C VAL A 437 -3.78 -29.51 -2.65
N ILE A 438 -4.53 -29.67 -1.55
CA ILE A 438 -4.97 -28.56 -0.70
C ILE A 438 -3.74 -27.81 -0.13
N ARG A 439 -2.76 -28.52 0.43
CA ARG A 439 -1.55 -27.90 0.96
C ARG A 439 -0.70 -27.22 -0.12
N ASN A 440 -0.62 -27.78 -1.32
CA ASN A 440 0.06 -27.15 -2.45
C ASN A 440 -0.64 -25.85 -2.87
N LEU A 441 -1.98 -25.84 -2.92
CA LEU A 441 -2.74 -24.62 -3.19
C LEU A 441 -2.49 -23.56 -2.09
N CYS A 442 -2.59 -23.93 -0.82
CA CYS A 442 -2.27 -23.03 0.29
C CYS A 442 -0.86 -22.46 0.14
N ALA A 443 0.12 -23.29 -0.16
CA ALA A 443 1.52 -22.87 -0.31
C ALA A 443 1.76 -21.97 -1.52
N ALA A 444 1.02 -22.17 -2.62
CA ALA A 444 1.05 -21.29 -3.78
C ALA A 444 0.55 -19.87 -3.45
N PHE A 445 -0.38 -19.75 -2.51
CA PHE A 445 -0.88 -18.48 -1.98
C PHE A 445 -0.17 -18.05 -0.68
N LEU A 446 1.08 -18.51 -0.48
CA LEU A 446 1.97 -18.13 0.62
C LEU A 446 1.48 -18.54 2.03
N PHE A 447 0.63 -19.57 2.15
CA PHE A 447 0.31 -20.21 3.42
C PHE A 447 1.19 -21.44 3.58
N GLN A 448 2.26 -21.37 4.36
CA GLN A 448 3.23 -22.45 4.52
C GLN A 448 3.41 -22.84 5.99
N GLY A 449 3.80 -24.09 6.25
CA GLY A 449 4.03 -24.57 7.61
C GLY A 449 2.79 -24.39 8.49
N ASP A 450 2.97 -23.74 9.63
CA ASP A 450 1.91 -23.51 10.63
C ASP A 450 0.84 -22.51 10.18
N ASP A 451 1.10 -21.71 9.11
CA ASP A 451 0.12 -20.75 8.60
C ASP A 451 -1.14 -21.42 8.05
N VAL A 452 -1.00 -22.67 7.60
CA VAL A 452 -2.13 -23.47 7.07
C VAL A 452 -3.14 -23.81 8.16
N ASP A 453 -2.67 -23.95 9.41
CA ASP A 453 -3.50 -24.28 10.56
C ASP A 453 -3.97 -23.04 11.35
N LYS A 454 -3.56 -21.83 10.92
CA LYS A 454 -4.04 -20.56 11.50
C LYS A 454 -5.55 -20.42 11.30
N ARG A 455 -6.21 -19.92 12.33
CA ARG A 455 -7.63 -19.56 12.27
C ARG A 455 -7.83 -18.24 11.51
N ILE A 456 -8.96 -18.16 10.80
CA ILE A 456 -9.30 -16.99 9.97
C ILE A 456 -9.42 -15.69 10.78
N ASP A 457 -9.88 -15.76 12.05
CA ASP A 457 -9.95 -14.60 12.94
C ASP A 457 -8.57 -13.98 13.24
N ARG A 458 -7.48 -14.73 13.07
CA ARG A 458 -6.10 -14.29 13.29
C ARG A 458 -5.38 -13.85 12.01
N LEU A 459 -6.05 -13.95 10.87
CA LEU A 459 -5.48 -13.54 9.59
C LEU A 459 -5.62 -12.03 9.39
N SER A 460 -4.57 -11.41 8.84
CA SER A 460 -4.61 -10.04 8.33
C SER A 460 -5.56 -9.92 7.14
N GLY A 461 -5.95 -8.69 6.79
CA GLY A 461 -6.79 -8.42 5.61
C GLY A 461 -6.19 -8.99 4.32
N GLY A 462 -4.89 -8.84 4.12
CA GLY A 462 -4.19 -9.40 2.96
C GLY A 462 -4.14 -10.92 2.94
N GLU A 463 -3.98 -11.57 4.09
CA GLU A 463 -4.07 -13.04 4.18
C GLU A 463 -5.47 -13.55 3.88
N LYS A 464 -6.52 -12.88 4.37
CA LYS A 464 -7.92 -13.20 4.04
C LYS A 464 -8.19 -13.04 2.55
N SER A 465 -7.70 -11.98 1.92
CA SER A 465 -7.84 -11.73 0.48
C SER A 465 -7.20 -12.87 -0.33
N ARG A 466 -5.96 -13.26 0.01
CA ARG A 466 -5.27 -14.40 -0.64
C ARG A 466 -6.05 -15.71 -0.48
N LEU A 467 -6.61 -15.95 0.70
CA LEU A 467 -7.40 -17.16 0.96
C LEU A 467 -8.66 -17.22 0.08
N VAL A 468 -9.41 -16.11 -0.01
CA VAL A 468 -10.60 -16.03 -0.88
C VAL A 468 -10.23 -16.25 -2.35
N LEU A 469 -9.13 -15.65 -2.82
CA LEU A 469 -8.63 -15.86 -4.18
C LEU A 469 -8.23 -17.31 -4.43
N ALA A 470 -7.53 -17.95 -3.49
CA ALA A 470 -7.20 -19.37 -3.57
C ALA A 470 -8.46 -20.25 -3.69
N MET A 471 -9.48 -19.97 -2.86
CA MET A 471 -10.77 -20.68 -2.92
C MET A 471 -11.52 -20.50 -4.24
N LEU A 472 -11.48 -19.29 -4.81
CA LEU A 472 -12.11 -19.02 -6.11
C LEU A 472 -11.42 -19.78 -7.23
N LEU A 473 -10.09 -19.70 -7.28
CA LEU A 473 -9.29 -20.34 -8.32
C LEU A 473 -9.23 -21.88 -8.19
N ALA A 474 -9.57 -22.41 -7.01
CA ALA A 474 -9.73 -23.85 -6.77
C ALA A 474 -10.98 -24.46 -7.43
N LYS A 475 -11.99 -23.63 -7.72
CA LYS A 475 -13.26 -24.08 -8.33
C LYS A 475 -13.14 -24.13 -9.85
N PRO A 476 -13.97 -24.94 -10.54
CA PRO A 476 -13.99 -25.01 -12.00
C PRO A 476 -14.69 -23.78 -12.62
N ILE A 477 -14.13 -22.62 -12.38
CA ILE A 477 -14.62 -21.32 -12.84
C ILE A 477 -13.96 -21.03 -14.18
N ASN A 478 -14.73 -20.49 -15.15
CA ASN A 478 -14.20 -20.06 -16.45
C ASN A 478 -14.41 -18.57 -16.74
N PHE A 479 -15.08 -17.86 -15.84
CA PHE A 479 -15.23 -16.41 -15.88
C PHE A 479 -15.00 -15.80 -14.50
N LEU A 480 -13.93 -15.04 -14.34
CA LEU A 480 -13.58 -14.34 -13.10
C LEU A 480 -13.95 -12.87 -13.20
N VAL A 481 -14.68 -12.39 -12.21
CA VAL A 481 -15.03 -10.98 -12.00
C VAL A 481 -14.33 -10.53 -10.71
N LEU A 482 -13.38 -9.60 -10.83
CA LEU A 482 -12.51 -9.21 -9.72
C LEU A 482 -12.63 -7.71 -9.45
N ASP A 483 -13.11 -7.35 -8.27
CA ASP A 483 -13.23 -5.95 -7.83
C ASP A 483 -12.13 -5.62 -6.84
N GLU A 484 -11.11 -4.85 -7.30
CA GLU A 484 -9.91 -4.45 -6.56
C GLU A 484 -9.17 -5.62 -5.88
N PRO A 485 -8.78 -6.68 -6.62
CA PRO A 485 -8.16 -7.86 -6.02
C PRO A 485 -6.76 -7.62 -5.47
N THR A 486 -6.13 -6.52 -5.84
CA THR A 486 -4.78 -6.11 -5.41
C THR A 486 -4.76 -5.33 -4.10
N ASN A 487 -5.92 -4.85 -3.62
CA ASN A 487 -6.01 -4.10 -2.38
C ASN A 487 -5.62 -4.97 -1.18
N HIS A 488 -4.88 -4.38 -0.25
CA HIS A 488 -4.33 -5.04 0.96
C HIS A 488 -3.31 -6.15 0.69
N LEU A 489 -2.96 -6.44 -0.58
CA LEU A 489 -1.91 -7.39 -0.91
C LEU A 489 -0.55 -6.70 -0.91
N ASP A 490 0.45 -7.32 -0.27
CA ASP A 490 1.83 -6.91 -0.42
C ASP A 490 2.36 -7.23 -1.83
N ILE A 491 3.49 -6.66 -2.19
CA ILE A 491 4.07 -6.78 -3.54
C ILE A 491 4.25 -8.24 -3.93
N GLN A 492 4.72 -9.10 -3.00
CA GLN A 492 4.91 -10.52 -3.27
C GLN A 492 3.59 -11.25 -3.56
N SER A 493 2.56 -10.95 -2.78
CA SER A 493 1.21 -11.51 -2.98
C SER A 493 0.57 -11.05 -4.29
N ARG A 494 0.80 -9.78 -4.70
CA ARG A 494 0.36 -9.27 -6.01
C ARG A 494 1.02 -10.00 -7.17
N GLU A 495 2.32 -10.29 -7.08
CA GLU A 495 3.02 -11.06 -8.11
C GLU A 495 2.49 -12.49 -8.21
N VAL A 496 2.23 -13.16 -7.08
CA VAL A 496 1.60 -14.48 -7.06
C VAL A 496 0.24 -14.46 -7.75
N LEU A 497 -0.59 -13.46 -7.44
CA LEU A 497 -1.90 -13.30 -8.07
C LEU A 497 -1.77 -13.02 -9.57
N LEU A 498 -0.85 -12.14 -9.97
CA LEU A 498 -0.60 -11.80 -11.36
C LEU A 498 -0.21 -13.04 -12.18
N GLU A 499 0.73 -13.84 -11.68
CA GLU A 499 1.15 -15.08 -12.34
C GLU A 499 0.01 -16.12 -12.41
N ALA A 500 -0.80 -16.21 -11.35
CA ALA A 500 -1.98 -17.06 -11.33
C ALA A 500 -2.98 -16.67 -12.43
N LEU A 501 -3.28 -15.37 -12.57
CA LEU A 501 -4.23 -14.86 -13.56
C LEU A 501 -3.68 -14.89 -15.00
N LYS A 502 -2.38 -14.73 -15.19
CA LYS A 502 -1.73 -14.94 -16.50
C LYS A 502 -1.89 -16.36 -17.00
N ASN A 503 -1.71 -17.32 -16.10
CA ASN A 503 -1.83 -18.75 -16.41
C ASN A 503 -3.28 -19.25 -16.44
N PHE A 504 -4.23 -18.46 -15.98
CA PHE A 504 -5.65 -18.84 -16.00
C PHE A 504 -6.20 -18.80 -17.42
N ALA A 505 -6.63 -19.96 -17.96
CA ALA A 505 -7.12 -20.10 -19.32
C ALA A 505 -8.54 -19.55 -19.56
N GLY A 506 -9.26 -19.14 -18.50
CA GLY A 506 -10.59 -18.54 -18.59
C GLY A 506 -10.59 -17.05 -18.94
N THR A 507 -11.77 -16.48 -18.91
CA THR A 507 -12.01 -15.03 -19.11
C THR A 507 -11.91 -14.29 -17.79
N VAL A 508 -11.34 -13.11 -17.78
CA VAL A 508 -11.21 -12.25 -16.59
C VAL A 508 -11.73 -10.85 -16.91
N ILE A 509 -12.54 -10.30 -16.03
CA ILE A 509 -12.82 -8.87 -15.99
C ILE A 509 -12.46 -8.35 -14.59
N LEU A 510 -11.74 -7.22 -14.54
CA LEU A 510 -11.27 -6.70 -13.27
C LEU A 510 -11.31 -5.18 -13.20
N VAL A 511 -11.48 -4.67 -11.99
CA VAL A 511 -11.18 -3.29 -11.61
C VAL A 511 -9.90 -3.34 -10.79
N SER A 512 -8.92 -2.52 -11.12
CA SER A 512 -7.70 -2.34 -10.31
C SER A 512 -7.11 -0.96 -10.56
N HIS A 513 -6.47 -0.40 -9.55
CA HIS A 513 -5.67 0.83 -9.63
C HIS A 513 -4.16 0.53 -9.70
N ASP A 514 -3.76 -0.75 -9.73
CA ASP A 514 -2.38 -1.18 -9.88
C ASP A 514 -1.96 -1.16 -11.36
N ARG A 515 -1.22 -0.13 -11.76
CA ARG A 515 -0.77 0.08 -13.15
C ARG A 515 0.10 -1.06 -13.67
N HIS A 516 1.02 -1.59 -12.84
CA HIS A 516 1.86 -2.72 -13.21
C HIS A 516 1.04 -3.97 -13.50
N PHE A 517 0.03 -4.22 -12.66
CA PHE A 517 -0.89 -5.34 -12.80
C PHE A 517 -1.70 -5.25 -14.11
N LEU A 518 -2.26 -4.07 -14.40
CA LEU A 518 -3.02 -3.81 -15.61
C LEU A 518 -2.17 -3.97 -16.88
N ARG A 519 -0.97 -3.37 -16.92
CA ARG A 519 -0.03 -3.51 -18.06
C ARG A 519 0.37 -4.94 -18.33
N SER A 520 0.52 -5.74 -17.28
CA SER A 520 1.03 -7.12 -17.38
C SER A 520 -0.03 -8.15 -17.75
N LEU A 521 -1.31 -7.87 -17.52
CA LEU A 521 -2.40 -8.85 -17.64
C LEU A 521 -3.40 -8.54 -18.75
N VAL A 522 -3.73 -7.26 -18.96
CA VAL A 522 -4.91 -6.82 -19.68
C VAL A 522 -4.67 -6.76 -21.19
N ASN A 523 -5.63 -7.25 -21.96
CA ASN A 523 -5.61 -7.17 -23.43
C ASN A 523 -6.77 -6.33 -24.01
N ARG A 524 -7.70 -5.85 -23.16
CA ARG A 524 -8.82 -4.99 -23.54
C ARG A 524 -9.24 -4.11 -22.36
N VAL A 525 -9.66 -2.87 -22.64
CA VAL A 525 -10.04 -1.91 -21.60
C VAL A 525 -11.43 -1.36 -21.85
N PHE A 526 -12.25 -1.27 -20.80
CA PHE A 526 -13.49 -0.51 -20.76
C PHE A 526 -13.30 0.68 -19.82
N GLU A 527 -13.42 1.87 -20.34
CA GLU A 527 -13.42 3.08 -19.53
C GLU A 527 -14.84 3.49 -19.20
N ILE A 528 -15.12 3.71 -17.92
CA ILE A 528 -16.39 4.31 -17.47
C ILE A 528 -16.09 5.75 -17.12
N ASP A 529 -16.61 6.65 -17.95
CA ASP A 529 -16.47 8.09 -17.79
C ASP A 529 -17.81 8.80 -18.01
N HIS A 530 -18.13 9.75 -17.12
CA HIS A 530 -19.38 10.52 -17.14
C HIS A 530 -20.66 9.69 -17.37
N GLY A 531 -20.68 8.44 -16.88
CA GLY A 531 -21.81 7.52 -16.98
C GLY A 531 -21.90 6.75 -18.31
N GLU A 532 -20.95 6.92 -19.21
CA GLU A 532 -20.81 6.18 -20.45
C GLU A 532 -19.68 5.13 -20.34
N MET A 533 -19.72 4.10 -21.19
CA MET A 533 -18.66 3.10 -21.28
C MET A 533 -18.03 3.13 -22.66
N ILE A 534 -16.74 3.41 -22.70
CA ILE A 534 -15.94 3.50 -23.92
C ILE A 534 -15.04 2.25 -24.02
N PRO A 535 -15.22 1.40 -25.05
CA PRO A 535 -14.37 0.23 -25.25
C PRO A 535 -13.09 0.60 -26.01
N TYR A 536 -11.94 0.12 -25.51
CA TYR A 536 -10.63 0.17 -26.18
C TYR A 536 -10.20 -1.25 -26.51
N GLU A 537 -10.11 -1.55 -27.80
CA GLU A 537 -9.76 -2.86 -28.34
C GLU A 537 -8.23 -3.04 -28.36
N GLY A 538 -7.60 -3.00 -27.19
CA GLY A 538 -6.15 -3.11 -27.02
C GLY A 538 -5.76 -3.24 -25.56
N ASN A 539 -4.46 -3.37 -25.30
CA ASN A 539 -3.91 -3.46 -23.96
C ASN A 539 -3.97 -2.12 -23.21
N TYR A 540 -3.53 -2.13 -21.96
CA TYR A 540 -3.58 -0.93 -21.11
C TYR A 540 -2.75 0.24 -21.68
N GLU A 541 -1.63 -0.02 -22.35
CA GLU A 541 -0.81 1.03 -22.99
C GLU A 541 -1.51 1.65 -24.20
N TYR A 542 -2.21 0.83 -25.01
CA TYR A 542 -3.04 1.35 -26.09
C TYR A 542 -4.15 2.28 -25.57
N TYR A 543 -4.78 1.90 -24.45
CA TYR A 543 -5.74 2.76 -23.75
C TYR A 543 -5.12 4.10 -23.39
N LEU A 544 -3.97 4.11 -22.69
CA LEU A 544 -3.30 5.34 -22.26
C LEU A 544 -3.01 6.30 -23.42
N GLN A 545 -2.52 5.76 -24.55
CA GLN A 545 -2.24 6.56 -25.75
C GLN A 545 -3.49 7.14 -26.40
N LYS A 546 -4.63 6.40 -26.38
CA LYS A 546 -5.86 6.80 -27.07
C LYS A 546 -6.76 7.71 -26.23
N SER A 547 -6.76 7.54 -24.92
CA SER A 547 -7.55 8.36 -23.99
C SER A 547 -6.90 9.71 -23.66
N GLY A 548 -5.64 9.93 -24.07
CA GLY A 548 -4.88 11.13 -23.69
C GLY A 548 -4.29 11.08 -22.28
N HIS A 549 -4.35 9.92 -21.63
CA HIS A 549 -3.83 9.67 -20.28
C HIS A 549 -2.37 9.16 -20.30
N GLU A 550 -1.54 9.65 -21.23
CA GLU A 550 -0.15 9.17 -21.42
C GLU A 550 0.72 9.27 -20.15
N ASN A 551 0.35 10.11 -19.21
CA ASN A 551 1.08 10.29 -17.95
C ASN A 551 0.67 9.33 -16.82
N TYR A 552 -0.31 8.45 -17.06
CA TYR A 552 -0.86 7.50 -16.07
C TYR A 552 -0.07 6.20 -15.95
#